data_11500428ef6a6f3c7c3284c4a2892938
#
_entry.id   11500428ef6a6f3c7c3284c4a2892938
#
_cell.length_a   1.000
_cell.length_b   1.000
_cell.length_c   1.000
_cell.angle_alpha   90.00
_cell.angle_beta   90.00
_cell.angle_gamma   90.00
#
_symmetry.space_group_name_H-M   'P 1'
#
loop_
_entity.id
_entity.type
_entity.pdbx_description
1 polymer ?
#
loop_
_entity_poly.entity_id
_entity_poly.type
_entity_poly.pdbx_seq_one_letter_code
_entity_poly.pdbx_strand_id
1 'polypeptide(L)'
;MNIAIVTGASSGMGREFVLQLSQYVKVDEIWAIARREEALKAIKAAVPVRPIPLDLCNEVSFARFAHLLAAEKPNVKLLVNAAGFGKFGAFQNVPLEDDLRMIDLNCKALVAMTRLTLPYMRSGSHVLQLDSLSAFQPVPYIATYGATKSFVLSYTRAVNRELKGSGIRMMAMNPGWVKTEFFNHALQTNGSEVQYYNRLWEAKDVVATGLKDLYKTKKDYSVHGFSVRMQVRAVKLLPHGMVMNTWCNQQKKPKNNKNLTTR
;
A
#
# COMPACT_ATOMS: atom_id res chain seq x y z
N MET A 1 15.26 -4.77 -21.18
CA MET A 1 15.41 -5.21 -19.78
C MET A 1 14.05 -5.36 -19.11
N ASN A 2 13.79 -6.47 -18.44
CA ASN A 2 12.57 -6.69 -17.64
C ASN A 2 12.78 -6.16 -16.24
N ILE A 3 11.89 -5.31 -15.75
CA ILE A 3 12.03 -4.75 -14.40
C ILE A 3 10.78 -4.93 -13.56
N ALA A 4 10.96 -4.84 -12.23
CA ALA A 4 9.91 -4.54 -11.29
C ALA A 4 10.14 -3.15 -10.69
N ILE A 5 9.06 -2.43 -10.40
CA ILE A 5 9.10 -1.12 -9.75
C ILE A 5 8.36 -1.23 -8.42
N VAL A 6 8.99 -0.80 -7.33
CA VAL A 6 8.40 -0.81 -6.00
C VAL A 6 8.54 0.56 -5.36
N THR A 7 7.43 1.25 -5.10
CA THR A 7 7.43 2.50 -4.33
C THR A 7 7.30 2.22 -2.83
N GLY A 8 7.81 3.11 -1.98
CA GLY A 8 7.85 2.88 -0.53
C GLY A 8 8.82 1.77 -0.11
N ALA A 9 9.80 1.46 -0.96
CA ALA A 9 10.68 0.29 -0.82
C ALA A 9 11.65 0.35 0.38
N SER A 10 11.83 1.49 1.03
CA SER A 10 12.84 1.66 2.09
C SER A 10 12.50 0.98 3.42
N SER A 11 11.25 0.55 3.64
CA SER A 11 10.83 -0.10 4.89
C SER A 11 9.53 -0.90 4.74
N GLY A 12 9.14 -1.59 5.81
CA GLY A 12 7.86 -2.25 5.96
C GLY A 12 7.49 -3.18 4.80
N MET A 13 6.22 -3.12 4.36
CA MET A 13 5.72 -3.99 3.29
C MET A 13 6.38 -3.68 1.93
N GLY A 14 6.73 -2.42 1.63
CA GLY A 14 7.44 -2.09 0.40
C GLY A 14 8.77 -2.80 0.28
N ARG A 15 9.56 -2.83 1.37
CA ARG A 15 10.82 -3.58 1.44
C ARG A 15 10.58 -5.09 1.31
N GLU A 16 9.56 -5.62 1.95
CA GLU A 16 9.20 -7.04 1.84
C GLU A 16 8.83 -7.44 0.41
N PHE A 17 8.15 -6.57 -0.36
CA PHE A 17 7.91 -6.82 -1.77
C PHE A 17 9.21 -6.95 -2.56
N VAL A 18 10.19 -6.06 -2.34
CA VAL A 18 11.51 -6.16 -3.00
C VAL A 18 12.19 -7.50 -2.71
N LEU A 19 12.09 -8.01 -1.47
CA LEU A 19 12.72 -9.26 -1.05
C LEU A 19 12.04 -10.51 -1.62
N GLN A 20 10.74 -10.46 -1.90
CA GLN A 20 9.95 -11.66 -2.21
C GLN A 20 9.50 -11.77 -3.67
N LEU A 21 9.44 -10.66 -4.43
CA LEU A 21 8.83 -10.66 -5.77
C LEU A 21 9.51 -11.60 -6.76
N SER A 22 10.81 -11.85 -6.62
CA SER A 22 11.58 -12.77 -7.49
C SER A 22 11.10 -14.22 -7.45
N GLN A 23 10.36 -14.61 -6.41
CA GLN A 23 9.73 -15.93 -6.32
C GLN A 23 8.50 -16.07 -7.25
N TYR A 24 7.99 -14.98 -7.78
CA TYR A 24 6.76 -14.94 -8.58
C TYR A 24 6.97 -14.40 -9.99
N VAL A 25 7.95 -13.54 -10.19
CA VAL A 25 8.21 -12.89 -11.48
C VAL A 25 9.71 -12.82 -11.75
N LYS A 26 10.10 -13.18 -13.00
CA LYS A 26 11.49 -13.04 -13.45
C LYS A 26 11.71 -11.62 -13.96
N VAL A 27 12.63 -10.92 -13.34
CA VAL A 27 13.07 -9.58 -13.72
C VAL A 27 14.61 -9.51 -13.65
N ASP A 28 15.18 -8.61 -14.42
CA ASP A 28 16.63 -8.39 -14.48
C ASP A 28 17.06 -7.42 -13.38
N GLU A 29 16.16 -6.48 -13.00
CA GLU A 29 16.44 -5.43 -12.02
C GLU A 29 15.14 -5.00 -11.29
N ILE A 30 15.28 -4.55 -10.04
CA ILE A 30 14.20 -3.96 -9.24
C ILE A 30 14.49 -2.48 -9.03
N TRP A 31 13.62 -1.61 -9.52
CA TRP A 31 13.68 -0.18 -9.25
C TRP A 31 12.99 0.11 -7.93
N ALA A 32 13.78 0.35 -6.90
CA ALA A 32 13.32 0.62 -5.55
C ALA A 32 13.21 2.13 -5.30
N ILE A 33 11.99 2.64 -5.13
CA ILE A 33 11.70 4.08 -5.04
C ILE A 33 11.30 4.43 -3.61
N ALA A 34 12.01 5.37 -2.98
CA ALA A 34 11.68 6.01 -1.71
C ALA A 34 12.57 7.23 -1.49
N ARG A 35 12.33 8.00 -0.42
CA ARG A 35 13.13 9.19 -0.08
C ARG A 35 14.51 8.84 0.52
N ARG A 36 14.56 7.77 1.33
CA ARG A 36 15.75 7.37 2.10
C ARG A 36 16.69 6.53 1.23
N GLU A 37 17.65 7.19 0.58
CA GLU A 37 18.58 6.56 -0.35
C GLU A 37 19.43 5.45 0.31
N GLU A 38 20.00 5.72 1.49
CA GLU A 38 20.83 4.73 2.18
C GLU A 38 20.03 3.48 2.59
N ALA A 39 18.77 3.65 2.97
CA ALA A 39 17.89 2.51 3.25
C ALA A 39 17.58 1.68 2.00
N LEU A 40 17.52 2.31 0.81
CA LEU A 40 17.37 1.62 -0.46
C LEU A 40 18.64 0.86 -0.85
N LYS A 41 19.81 1.49 -0.71
CA LYS A 41 21.13 0.86 -0.98
C LYS A 41 21.39 -0.35 -0.06
N ALA A 42 20.88 -0.31 1.16
CA ALA A 42 21.03 -1.41 2.12
C ALA A 42 20.14 -2.64 1.83
N ILE A 43 19.27 -2.60 0.82
CA ILE A 43 18.42 -3.73 0.47
C ILE A 43 19.24 -4.80 -0.24
N LYS A 44 19.31 -5.98 0.36
CA LYS A 44 19.91 -7.16 -0.26
C LYS A 44 18.79 -8.10 -0.70
N ALA A 45 18.57 -8.21 -2.00
CA ALA A 45 17.57 -9.09 -2.61
C ALA A 45 18.25 -10.09 -3.57
N ALA A 46 17.50 -11.11 -4.01
CA ALA A 46 17.98 -12.12 -4.96
C ALA A 46 18.19 -11.56 -6.38
N VAL A 47 17.65 -10.38 -6.66
CA VAL A 47 17.76 -9.66 -7.95
C VAL A 47 18.42 -8.32 -7.68
N PRO A 48 19.26 -7.77 -8.58
CA PRO A 48 19.83 -6.44 -8.44
C PRO A 48 18.79 -5.38 -8.13
N VAL A 49 19.07 -4.54 -7.13
CA VAL A 49 18.19 -3.46 -6.69
C VAL A 49 18.82 -2.13 -7.07
N ARG A 50 18.11 -1.35 -7.86
CA ARG A 50 18.49 0.02 -8.22
C ARG A 50 17.78 1.02 -7.30
N PRO A 51 18.52 1.74 -6.45
CA PRO A 51 17.96 2.81 -5.64
C PRO A 51 17.55 4.00 -6.52
N ILE A 52 16.32 4.47 -6.35
CA ILE A 52 15.82 5.67 -7.02
C ILE A 52 15.23 6.60 -5.94
N PRO A 53 16.05 7.54 -5.41
CA PRO A 53 15.61 8.44 -4.36
C PRO A 53 14.67 9.51 -4.95
N LEU A 54 13.37 9.37 -4.65
CA LEU A 54 12.30 10.29 -5.06
C LEU A 54 11.35 10.56 -3.91
N ASP A 55 10.95 11.81 -3.73
CA ASP A 55 9.80 12.18 -2.90
C ASP A 55 8.55 12.26 -3.76
N LEU A 56 7.67 11.29 -3.62
CA LEU A 56 6.45 11.18 -4.43
C LEU A 56 5.35 12.18 -4.02
N CYS A 57 5.55 13.01 -2.99
CA CYS A 57 4.72 14.19 -2.73
C CYS A 57 5.13 15.39 -3.60
N ASN A 58 6.29 15.34 -4.27
CA ASN A 58 6.80 16.41 -5.11
C ASN A 58 6.53 16.10 -6.59
N GLU A 59 5.87 17.00 -7.30
CA GLU A 59 5.55 16.83 -8.73
C GLU A 59 6.79 16.74 -9.64
N VAL A 60 7.89 17.37 -9.27
CA VAL A 60 9.17 17.26 -9.99
C VAL A 60 9.63 15.79 -10.03
N SER A 61 9.32 15.01 -9.01
CA SER A 61 9.65 13.58 -8.98
C SER A 61 8.95 12.78 -10.07
N PHE A 62 7.73 13.17 -10.43
CA PHE A 62 7.01 12.50 -11.53
C PHE A 62 7.64 12.78 -12.88
N ALA A 63 8.08 14.03 -13.13
CA ALA A 63 8.81 14.40 -14.35
C ALA A 63 10.16 13.65 -14.44
N ARG A 64 10.92 13.57 -13.35
CA ARG A 64 12.17 12.79 -13.28
C ARG A 64 11.93 11.30 -13.56
N PHE A 65 10.89 10.73 -12.98
CA PHE A 65 10.54 9.33 -13.18
C PHE A 65 10.09 9.06 -14.63
N ALA A 66 9.26 9.95 -15.20
CA ALA A 66 8.84 9.85 -16.60
C ALA A 66 10.04 9.93 -17.56
N HIS A 67 10.98 10.85 -17.31
CA HIS A 67 12.20 10.95 -18.11
C HIS A 67 13.05 9.67 -18.02
N LEU A 68 13.20 9.10 -16.84
CA LEU A 68 13.92 7.83 -16.65
C LEU A 68 13.29 6.68 -17.47
N LEU A 69 11.95 6.54 -17.38
CA LEU A 69 11.22 5.55 -18.17
C LEU A 69 11.37 5.76 -19.67
N ALA A 70 11.32 7.02 -20.13
CA ALA A 70 11.47 7.36 -21.57
C ALA A 70 12.88 7.08 -22.09
N ALA A 71 13.90 7.33 -21.26
CA ALA A 71 15.31 7.10 -21.63
C ALA A 71 15.63 5.60 -21.72
N GLU A 72 15.17 4.81 -20.74
CA GLU A 72 15.55 3.38 -20.65
C GLU A 72 14.55 2.42 -21.31
N LYS A 73 13.32 2.85 -21.52
CA LYS A 73 12.25 2.07 -22.17
C LYS A 73 12.16 0.63 -21.67
N PRO A 74 12.09 0.42 -20.35
CA PRO A 74 12.08 -0.93 -19.80
C PRO A 74 10.79 -1.67 -20.12
N ASN A 75 10.81 -3.00 -20.03
CA ASN A 75 9.61 -3.80 -19.98
C ASN A 75 9.20 -4.03 -18.51
N VAL A 76 8.23 -3.28 -18.02
CA VAL A 76 7.80 -3.37 -16.63
C VAL A 76 6.90 -4.59 -16.43
N LYS A 77 7.38 -5.58 -15.70
CA LYS A 77 6.66 -6.82 -15.36
C LYS A 77 5.76 -6.68 -14.14
N LEU A 78 6.18 -5.85 -13.19
CA LEU A 78 5.45 -5.63 -11.95
C LEU A 78 5.64 -4.18 -11.49
N LEU A 79 4.53 -3.51 -11.21
CA LEU A 79 4.51 -2.27 -10.44
C LEU A 79 3.86 -2.55 -9.08
N VAL A 80 4.54 -2.20 -7.99
CA VAL A 80 4.00 -2.21 -6.63
C VAL A 80 3.97 -0.79 -6.10
N ASN A 81 2.80 -0.20 -5.98
CA ASN A 81 2.60 1.07 -5.31
C ASN A 81 2.38 0.82 -3.81
N ALA A 82 3.49 0.81 -3.04
CA ALA A 82 3.46 0.61 -1.59
C ALA A 82 3.84 1.87 -0.80
N ALA A 83 4.16 2.98 -1.46
CA ALA A 83 4.34 4.25 -0.80
C ALA A 83 3.01 4.75 -0.22
N GLY A 84 3.02 5.14 1.05
CA GLY A 84 1.85 5.64 1.74
C GLY A 84 2.10 5.79 3.22
N PHE A 85 1.32 6.64 3.87
CA PHE A 85 1.30 6.77 5.33
C PHE A 85 -0.11 7.08 5.81
N GLY A 86 -0.31 7.00 7.12
CA GLY A 86 -1.55 7.38 7.79
C GLY A 86 -1.26 8.18 9.05
N LYS A 87 -2.21 8.99 9.46
CA LYS A 87 -2.28 9.64 10.77
C LYS A 87 -3.57 9.24 11.46
N PHE A 88 -3.47 8.96 12.75
CA PHE A 88 -4.57 8.53 13.59
C PHE A 88 -4.83 9.56 14.66
N GLY A 89 -6.09 9.95 14.82
CA GLY A 89 -6.51 10.95 15.79
C GLY A 89 -7.91 11.47 15.49
N ALA A 90 -8.50 12.17 16.45
CA ALA A 90 -9.73 12.92 16.20
C ALA A 90 -9.48 13.94 15.07
N PHE A 91 -10.46 14.18 14.23
CA PHE A 91 -10.33 15.01 13.03
C PHE A 91 -9.67 16.37 13.30
N GLN A 92 -10.06 17.04 14.40
CA GLN A 92 -9.49 18.35 14.79
C GLN A 92 -8.05 18.28 15.30
N ASN A 93 -7.53 17.08 15.63
CA ASN A 93 -6.19 16.89 16.19
C ASN A 93 -5.15 16.47 15.14
N VAL A 94 -5.60 16.13 13.92
CA VAL A 94 -4.70 15.84 12.80
C VAL A 94 -4.37 17.15 12.09
N PRO A 95 -3.10 17.53 11.95
CA PRO A 95 -2.72 18.73 11.21
C PRO A 95 -3.19 18.69 9.76
N LEU A 96 -3.72 19.79 9.25
CA LEU A 96 -4.19 19.91 7.85
C LEU A 96 -3.10 19.48 6.85
N GLU A 97 -1.84 19.85 7.12
CA GLU A 97 -0.71 19.48 6.27
C GLU A 97 -0.56 17.95 6.15
N ASP A 98 -0.74 17.22 7.25
CA ASP A 98 -0.68 15.74 7.23
C ASP A 98 -1.84 15.15 6.44
N ASP A 99 -3.06 15.71 6.56
CA ASP A 99 -4.21 15.29 5.77
C ASP A 99 -3.96 15.48 4.26
N LEU A 100 -3.48 16.65 3.86
CA LEU A 100 -3.20 16.95 2.46
C LEU A 100 -2.06 16.05 1.92
N ARG A 101 -1.01 15.85 2.70
CA ARG A 101 0.09 14.95 2.33
C ARG A 101 -0.33 13.49 2.23
N MET A 102 -1.30 13.03 3.04
CA MET A 102 -1.90 11.69 2.87
C MET A 102 -2.60 11.57 1.52
N ILE A 103 -3.34 12.59 1.09
CA ILE A 103 -3.98 12.61 -0.23
C ILE A 103 -2.95 12.61 -1.34
N ASP A 104 -1.92 13.45 -1.23
CA ASP A 104 -0.85 13.54 -2.21
C ASP A 104 -0.11 12.20 -2.38
N LEU A 105 0.29 11.56 -1.28
CA LEU A 105 1.06 10.32 -1.37
C LEU A 105 0.19 9.10 -1.67
N ASN A 106 -0.93 8.95 -0.97
CA ASN A 106 -1.74 7.73 -1.07
C ASN A 106 -2.61 7.69 -2.34
N CYS A 107 -2.98 8.87 -2.89
CA CYS A 107 -3.87 8.97 -4.04
C CYS A 107 -3.16 9.54 -5.27
N LYS A 108 -2.73 10.81 -5.24
CA LYS A 108 -2.12 11.49 -6.40
C LYS A 108 -0.88 10.75 -6.89
N ALA A 109 0.06 10.43 -6.00
CA ALA A 109 1.27 9.71 -6.37
C ALA A 109 0.98 8.31 -6.93
N LEU A 110 0.05 7.57 -6.31
CA LEU A 110 -0.36 6.25 -6.79
C LEU A 110 -0.91 6.30 -8.22
N VAL A 111 -1.79 7.26 -8.51
CA VAL A 111 -2.33 7.47 -9.86
C VAL A 111 -1.23 7.85 -10.84
N ALA A 112 -0.36 8.80 -10.48
CA ALA A 112 0.74 9.25 -11.33
C ALA A 112 1.70 8.11 -11.66
N MET A 113 2.19 7.37 -10.65
CA MET A 113 3.08 6.23 -10.85
C MET A 113 2.45 5.14 -11.72
N THR A 114 1.16 4.86 -11.52
CA THR A 114 0.42 3.90 -12.34
C THR A 114 0.35 4.37 -13.80
N ARG A 115 -0.09 5.62 -14.03
CA ARG A 115 -0.26 6.19 -15.37
C ARG A 115 1.05 6.29 -16.14
N LEU A 116 2.13 6.70 -15.49
CA LEU A 116 3.45 6.81 -16.09
C LEU A 116 4.04 5.43 -16.44
N THR A 117 3.73 4.41 -15.66
CA THR A 117 4.30 3.07 -15.85
C THR A 117 3.53 2.22 -16.87
N LEU A 118 2.21 2.35 -16.96
CA LEU A 118 1.36 1.53 -17.84
C LEU A 118 1.83 1.46 -19.30
N PRO A 119 2.31 2.54 -19.95
CA PRO A 119 2.81 2.48 -21.34
C PRO A 119 4.03 1.55 -21.53
N TYR A 120 4.74 1.24 -20.46
CA TYR A 120 5.90 0.34 -20.45
C TYR A 120 5.57 -1.09 -20.01
N MET A 121 4.29 -1.39 -19.83
CA MET A 121 3.79 -2.71 -19.47
C MET A 121 3.23 -3.45 -20.70
N ARG A 122 3.30 -4.77 -20.67
CA ARG A 122 2.79 -5.64 -21.75
C ARG A 122 1.91 -6.73 -21.16
N SER A 123 1.26 -7.50 -22.02
CA SER A 123 0.50 -8.68 -21.62
C SER A 123 1.33 -9.57 -20.67
N GLY A 124 0.71 -10.03 -19.58
CA GLY A 124 1.36 -10.77 -18.51
C GLY A 124 2.01 -9.89 -17.42
N SER A 125 1.98 -8.55 -17.56
CA SER A 125 2.43 -7.63 -16.49
C SER A 125 1.34 -7.43 -15.43
N HIS A 126 1.78 -7.04 -14.22
CA HIS A 126 0.89 -6.87 -13.07
C HIS A 126 1.12 -5.55 -12.35
N VAL A 127 0.04 -5.00 -11.79
CA VAL A 127 0.08 -3.86 -10.87
C VAL A 127 -0.53 -4.27 -9.53
N LEU A 128 0.18 -4.02 -8.44
CA LEU A 128 -0.29 -4.20 -7.08
C LEU A 128 -0.36 -2.84 -6.40
N GLN A 129 -1.56 -2.50 -5.90
CA GLN A 129 -1.79 -1.29 -5.12
C GLN A 129 -1.88 -1.66 -3.64
N LEU A 130 -0.99 -1.13 -2.81
CA LEU A 130 -1.06 -1.35 -1.36
C LEU A 130 -2.17 -0.49 -0.76
N ASP A 131 -3.22 -1.17 -0.39
CA ASP A 131 -4.44 -0.60 0.16
C ASP A 131 -4.55 -0.86 1.68
N SER A 132 -5.74 -1.01 2.22
CA SER A 132 -6.03 -1.28 3.63
C SER A 132 -7.42 -1.88 3.82
N LEU A 133 -7.67 -2.53 4.94
CA LEU A 133 -9.02 -2.89 5.38
C LEU A 133 -9.93 -1.67 5.58
N SER A 134 -9.36 -0.51 5.91
CA SER A 134 -10.12 0.74 6.05
C SER A 134 -10.79 1.19 4.75
N ALA A 135 -10.42 0.60 3.61
CA ALA A 135 -11.06 0.87 2.31
C ALA A 135 -12.52 0.39 2.22
N PHE A 136 -12.93 -0.55 3.07
CA PHE A 136 -14.26 -1.18 2.96
C PHE A 136 -15.36 -0.47 3.75
N GLN A 137 -15.00 0.53 4.57
CA GLN A 137 -15.94 1.23 5.45
C GLN A 137 -15.39 2.59 5.87
N PRO A 138 -16.24 3.57 6.25
CA PRO A 138 -15.78 4.75 6.96
C PRO A 138 -15.23 4.36 8.35
N VAL A 139 -14.09 4.95 8.73
CA VAL A 139 -13.43 4.62 10.01
C VAL A 139 -13.15 5.90 10.79
N PRO A 140 -13.92 6.20 11.86
CA PRO A 140 -13.63 7.33 12.75
C PRO A 140 -12.19 7.28 13.30
N TYR A 141 -11.60 8.44 13.56
CA TYR A 141 -10.22 8.64 14.04
C TYR A 141 -9.10 8.26 13.06
N ILE A 142 -9.45 7.82 11.87
CA ILE A 142 -8.53 7.64 10.74
C ILE A 142 -9.22 8.07 9.42
N ALA A 143 -10.00 9.16 9.48
CA ALA A 143 -10.93 9.56 8.43
C ALA A 143 -10.25 9.77 7.08
N THR A 144 -9.27 10.66 7.00
CA THR A 144 -8.55 10.97 5.75
C THR A 144 -7.81 9.74 5.22
N TYR A 145 -7.08 9.02 6.09
CA TYR A 145 -6.43 7.78 5.69
C TYR A 145 -7.43 6.77 5.11
N GLY A 146 -8.53 6.50 5.81
CA GLY A 146 -9.58 5.57 5.34
C GLY A 146 -10.19 6.00 4.01
N ALA A 147 -10.43 7.30 3.83
CA ALA A 147 -10.94 7.85 2.57
C ALA A 147 -9.93 7.66 1.42
N THR A 148 -8.62 7.90 1.66
CA THR A 148 -7.60 7.63 0.63
C THR A 148 -7.54 6.16 0.25
N LYS A 149 -7.76 5.24 1.20
CA LYS A 149 -7.76 3.80 0.92
C LYS A 149 -9.04 3.36 0.19
N SER A 150 -10.20 3.95 0.51
CA SER A 150 -11.42 3.74 -0.29
C SER A 150 -11.25 4.20 -1.74
N PHE A 151 -10.56 5.33 -1.96
CA PHE A 151 -10.16 5.78 -3.29
C PHE A 151 -9.29 4.72 -3.99
N VAL A 152 -8.24 4.20 -3.32
CA VAL A 152 -7.32 3.21 -3.89
C VAL A 152 -8.06 1.95 -4.31
N LEU A 153 -8.95 1.41 -3.46
CA LEU A 153 -9.73 0.22 -3.79
C LEU A 153 -10.63 0.43 -5.00
N SER A 154 -11.37 1.54 -5.02
CA SER A 154 -12.30 1.88 -6.11
C SER A 154 -11.55 2.09 -7.42
N TYR A 155 -10.49 2.91 -7.41
CA TYR A 155 -9.63 3.17 -8.55
C TYR A 155 -9.03 1.87 -9.12
N THR A 156 -8.45 1.04 -8.26
CA THR A 156 -7.81 -0.21 -8.65
C THR A 156 -8.78 -1.14 -9.37
N ARG A 157 -9.98 -1.31 -8.83
CA ARG A 157 -11.00 -2.20 -9.38
C ARG A 157 -11.56 -1.70 -10.71
N ALA A 158 -11.78 -0.39 -10.82
CA ALA A 158 -12.24 0.25 -12.06
C ALA A 158 -11.19 0.08 -13.17
N VAL A 159 -9.95 0.49 -12.91
CA VAL A 159 -8.85 0.39 -13.90
C VAL A 159 -8.56 -1.07 -14.27
N ASN A 160 -8.59 -2.00 -13.30
CA ASN A 160 -8.43 -3.43 -13.60
C ASN A 160 -9.52 -3.93 -14.59
N ARG A 161 -10.74 -3.39 -14.51
CA ARG A 161 -11.81 -3.72 -15.44
C ARG A 161 -11.58 -3.12 -16.83
N GLU A 162 -11.08 -1.88 -16.90
CA GLU A 162 -10.72 -1.21 -18.17
C GLU A 162 -9.56 -1.91 -18.87
N LEU A 163 -8.61 -2.44 -18.12
CA LEU A 163 -7.46 -3.20 -18.65
C LEU A 163 -7.82 -4.62 -19.13
N LYS A 164 -9.10 -5.03 -19.02
CA LYS A 164 -9.54 -6.34 -19.52
C LYS A 164 -9.32 -6.43 -21.02
N GLY A 165 -8.56 -7.43 -21.43
CA GLY A 165 -8.18 -7.63 -22.85
C GLY A 165 -6.74 -7.19 -23.18
N SER A 166 -6.13 -6.30 -22.40
CA SER A 166 -4.71 -5.92 -22.57
C SER A 166 -3.72 -7.00 -22.09
N GLY A 167 -4.20 -7.93 -21.28
CA GLY A 167 -3.36 -8.92 -20.58
C GLY A 167 -2.60 -8.35 -19.37
N ILE A 168 -2.82 -7.07 -19.03
CA ILE A 168 -2.29 -6.45 -17.80
C ILE A 168 -3.34 -6.61 -16.69
N ARG A 169 -2.91 -6.99 -15.51
CA ARG A 169 -3.79 -7.18 -14.37
C ARG A 169 -3.42 -6.23 -13.23
N MET A 170 -4.44 -5.62 -12.62
CA MET A 170 -4.29 -4.77 -11.44
C MET A 170 -5.05 -5.36 -10.25
N MET A 171 -4.46 -5.31 -9.04
CA MET A 171 -5.08 -5.82 -7.82
C MET A 171 -4.77 -4.91 -6.63
N ALA A 172 -5.78 -4.66 -5.78
CA ALA A 172 -5.60 -4.04 -4.47
C ALA A 172 -5.20 -5.08 -3.43
N MET A 173 -4.24 -4.75 -2.56
CA MET A 173 -3.89 -5.56 -1.41
C MET A 173 -4.33 -4.83 -0.14
N ASN A 174 -5.28 -5.42 0.58
CA ASN A 174 -5.97 -4.84 1.72
C ASN A 174 -5.53 -5.52 3.03
N PRO A 175 -4.36 -5.16 3.59
CA PRO A 175 -3.91 -5.70 4.87
C PRO A 175 -4.76 -5.16 6.03
N GLY A 176 -4.83 -5.98 7.09
CA GLY A 176 -5.19 -5.52 8.44
C GLY A 176 -4.01 -4.80 9.10
N TRP A 177 -3.91 -4.91 10.40
CA TRP A 177 -2.80 -4.35 11.15
C TRP A 177 -1.52 -5.16 10.91
N VAL A 178 -0.45 -4.50 10.46
CA VAL A 178 0.85 -5.12 10.12
C VAL A 178 1.96 -4.47 10.91
N LYS A 179 2.80 -5.25 11.55
CA LYS A 179 3.99 -4.76 12.28
C LYS A 179 4.98 -4.13 11.32
N THR A 180 5.03 -2.82 11.27
CA THR A 180 5.92 -2.02 10.42
C THR A 180 6.17 -0.65 11.04
N GLU A 181 7.14 0.11 10.53
CA GLU A 181 7.39 1.51 10.91
C GLU A 181 6.17 2.43 10.67
N PHE A 182 5.14 1.96 9.98
CA PHE A 182 3.90 2.72 9.73
C PHE A 182 3.28 3.25 11.03
N PHE A 183 3.27 2.46 12.09
CA PHE A 183 2.73 2.87 13.39
C PHE A 183 3.51 4.01 14.03
N ASN A 184 4.83 4.08 13.81
CA ASN A 184 5.67 5.15 14.36
C ASN A 184 5.24 6.53 13.82
N HIS A 185 4.74 6.57 12.58
CA HIS A 185 4.23 7.79 11.97
C HIS A 185 2.75 8.02 12.25
N ALA A 186 1.95 6.96 12.26
CA ALA A 186 0.50 7.03 12.43
C ALA A 186 0.09 7.53 13.83
N LEU A 187 0.87 7.21 14.86
CA LEU A 187 0.60 7.55 16.26
C LEU A 187 1.24 8.86 16.71
N GLN A 188 1.94 9.59 15.86
CA GLN A 188 2.54 10.89 16.17
C GLN A 188 1.52 12.05 16.12
N THR A 189 0.34 11.83 16.64
CA THR A 189 -0.70 12.85 16.81
C THR A 189 -0.93 13.08 18.30
N ASN A 190 -1.49 14.25 18.64
CA ASN A 190 -1.79 14.60 20.03
C ASN A 190 -2.96 13.79 20.64
N GLY A 191 -3.48 12.80 19.90
CA GLY A 191 -4.60 11.96 20.28
C GLY A 191 -4.22 10.50 20.49
N SER A 192 -4.93 9.84 21.40
CA SER A 192 -4.78 8.41 21.68
C SER A 192 -6.06 7.63 21.34
N GLU A 193 -6.83 8.11 20.36
CA GLU A 193 -8.15 7.59 20.06
C GLU A 193 -8.11 6.20 19.44
N VAL A 194 -7.03 5.87 18.69
CA VAL A 194 -6.85 4.53 18.13
C VAL A 194 -5.93 3.73 19.03
N GLN A 195 -6.49 2.85 19.83
CA GLN A 195 -5.78 2.10 20.88
C GLN A 195 -5.94 0.59 20.75
N TYR A 196 -6.97 0.11 20.05
CA TYR A 196 -7.28 -1.30 19.97
C TYR A 196 -6.88 -1.87 18.60
N TYR A 197 -6.01 -2.88 18.63
CA TYR A 197 -5.53 -3.64 17.47
C TYR A 197 -5.87 -5.11 17.71
N ASN A 198 -6.83 -5.65 16.95
CA ASN A 198 -7.31 -7.01 17.17
C ASN A 198 -6.25 -8.09 16.88
N ARG A 199 -5.41 -7.89 15.88
CA ARG A 199 -4.31 -8.79 15.54
C ARG A 199 -3.26 -8.06 14.70
N LEU A 200 -2.01 -8.23 15.06
CA LEU A 200 -0.86 -7.74 14.30
C LEU A 200 -0.26 -8.88 13.49
N TRP A 201 -0.08 -8.66 12.20
CA TRP A 201 0.50 -9.62 11.28
C TRP A 201 1.93 -9.26 10.94
N GLU A 202 2.77 -10.25 10.62
CA GLU A 202 4.11 -10.00 10.09
C GLU A 202 4.03 -9.56 8.62
N ALA A 203 4.84 -8.56 8.25
CA ALA A 203 4.83 -8.01 6.89
C ALA A 203 5.13 -9.07 5.83
N LYS A 204 6.06 -10.00 6.13
CA LYS A 204 6.44 -11.11 5.24
C LYS A 204 5.26 -11.99 4.84
N ASP A 205 4.39 -12.35 5.80
CA ASP A 205 3.29 -13.28 5.56
C ASP A 205 2.15 -12.61 4.76
N VAL A 206 1.94 -11.33 5.04
CA VAL A 206 0.96 -10.50 4.35
C VAL A 206 1.37 -10.28 2.90
N VAL A 207 2.63 -9.93 2.65
CA VAL A 207 3.20 -9.76 1.30
C VAL A 207 3.19 -11.06 0.51
N ALA A 208 3.58 -12.18 1.12
CA ALA A 208 3.50 -13.51 0.48
C ALA A 208 2.08 -13.83 0.02
N THR A 209 1.05 -13.51 0.85
CA THR A 209 -0.36 -13.68 0.46
C THR A 209 -0.73 -12.79 -0.72
N GLY A 210 -0.34 -11.51 -0.70
CA GLY A 210 -0.61 -10.56 -1.77
C GLY A 210 -0.02 -11.00 -3.11
N LEU A 211 1.26 -11.38 -3.12
CA LEU A 211 1.95 -11.90 -4.31
C LEU A 211 1.31 -13.20 -4.81
N LYS A 212 1.01 -14.15 -3.92
CA LYS A 212 0.31 -15.38 -4.29
C LYS A 212 -1.05 -15.08 -4.93
N ASP A 213 -1.85 -14.21 -4.33
CA ASP A 213 -3.17 -13.85 -4.87
C ASP A 213 -3.04 -13.13 -6.22
N LEU A 214 -2.04 -12.27 -6.40
CA LEU A 214 -1.78 -11.57 -7.64
C LEU A 214 -1.46 -12.53 -8.80
N TYR A 215 -0.59 -13.52 -8.57
CA TYR A 215 -0.10 -14.40 -9.63
C TYR A 215 -0.87 -15.70 -9.79
N LYS A 216 -1.56 -16.18 -8.75
CA LYS A 216 -2.20 -17.51 -8.74
C LYS A 216 -3.73 -17.48 -8.69
N THR A 217 -4.35 -16.30 -8.59
CA THR A 217 -5.81 -16.17 -8.55
C THR A 217 -6.30 -15.09 -9.51
N LYS A 218 -7.63 -14.99 -9.68
CA LYS A 218 -8.27 -13.92 -10.50
C LYS A 218 -8.93 -12.84 -9.64
N LYS A 219 -8.60 -12.76 -8.34
CA LYS A 219 -9.18 -11.76 -7.42
C LYS A 219 -8.77 -10.35 -7.82
N ASP A 220 -9.65 -9.38 -7.68
CA ASP A 220 -9.38 -7.95 -7.86
C ASP A 220 -8.90 -7.25 -6.58
N TYR A 221 -9.01 -7.94 -5.43
CA TYR A 221 -8.38 -7.54 -4.17
C TYR A 221 -7.96 -8.75 -3.34
N SER A 222 -6.93 -8.57 -2.51
CA SER A 222 -6.36 -9.59 -1.62
C SER A 222 -6.51 -9.17 -0.16
N VAL A 223 -6.86 -10.12 0.71
CA VAL A 223 -6.96 -9.95 2.18
C VAL A 223 -6.27 -11.12 2.86
N HIS A 224 -5.28 -10.82 3.70
CA HIS A 224 -4.57 -11.83 4.48
C HIS A 224 -5.38 -12.26 5.72
N GLY A 225 -5.40 -13.57 5.98
CA GLY A 225 -6.06 -14.16 7.16
C GLY A 225 -7.56 -14.46 6.96
N PHE A 226 -7.99 -15.64 7.44
CA PHE A 226 -9.37 -16.09 7.28
C PHE A 226 -10.36 -15.20 8.04
N SER A 227 -10.07 -14.92 9.31
CA SER A 227 -10.91 -14.06 10.17
C SER A 227 -11.10 -12.66 9.57
N VAL A 228 -10.04 -12.10 9.00
CA VAL A 228 -10.08 -10.78 8.34
C VAL A 228 -10.93 -10.82 7.08
N ARG A 229 -10.86 -11.88 6.28
CA ARG A 229 -11.74 -12.07 5.12
C ARG A 229 -13.21 -12.15 5.51
N MET A 230 -13.54 -12.83 6.63
CA MET A 230 -14.91 -12.88 7.14
C MET A 230 -15.36 -11.50 7.64
N GLN A 231 -14.50 -10.75 8.31
CA GLN A 231 -14.77 -9.37 8.73
C GLN A 231 -15.11 -8.48 7.51
N VAL A 232 -14.33 -8.54 6.44
CA VAL A 232 -14.59 -7.77 5.20
C VAL A 232 -15.94 -8.14 4.59
N ARG A 233 -16.31 -9.44 4.59
CA ARG A 233 -17.63 -9.87 4.09
C ARG A 233 -18.77 -9.28 4.93
N ALA A 234 -18.64 -9.35 6.26
CA ALA A 234 -19.65 -8.82 7.18
C ALA A 234 -19.81 -7.30 7.02
N VAL A 235 -18.69 -6.56 6.96
CA VAL A 235 -18.70 -5.10 6.78
C VAL A 235 -19.41 -4.66 5.49
N LYS A 236 -19.28 -5.43 4.41
CA LYS A 236 -19.96 -5.13 3.14
C LYS A 236 -21.48 -5.30 3.18
N LEU A 237 -21.99 -6.05 4.15
CA LEU A 237 -23.42 -6.35 4.29
C LEU A 237 -24.08 -5.50 5.38
N LEU A 238 -23.32 -4.97 6.32
CA LEU A 238 -23.81 -4.21 7.45
C LEU A 238 -23.92 -2.71 7.11
N PRO A 239 -24.93 -2.00 7.65
CA PRO A 239 -24.99 -0.54 7.56
C PRO A 239 -23.75 0.11 8.18
N HIS A 240 -23.15 1.08 7.49
CA HIS A 240 -21.92 1.75 7.94
C HIS A 240 -22.04 2.34 9.36
N GLY A 241 -23.21 2.87 9.75
CA GLY A 241 -23.43 3.39 11.10
C GLY A 241 -23.18 2.35 12.19
N MET A 242 -23.64 1.11 11.99
CA MET A 242 -23.40 0.02 12.94
C MET A 242 -21.91 -0.35 13.01
N VAL A 243 -21.24 -0.39 11.87
CA VAL A 243 -19.81 -0.70 11.79
C VAL A 243 -18.98 0.38 12.48
N MET A 244 -19.28 1.67 12.23
CA MET A 244 -18.62 2.80 12.90
C MET A 244 -18.84 2.78 14.42
N ASN A 245 -20.06 2.52 14.89
CA ASN A 245 -20.36 2.42 16.32
C ASN A 245 -19.58 1.25 16.97
N THR A 246 -19.51 0.10 16.29
CA THR A 246 -18.72 -1.05 16.77
C THR A 246 -17.25 -0.69 16.87
N TRP A 247 -16.69 -0.05 15.85
CA TRP A 247 -15.32 0.44 15.84
C TRP A 247 -15.05 1.42 16.99
N CYS A 248 -15.86 2.47 17.15
CA CYS A 248 -15.71 3.44 18.24
C CYS A 248 -15.78 2.79 19.63
N ASN A 249 -16.70 1.83 19.81
CA ASN A 249 -16.80 1.09 21.09
C ASN A 249 -15.59 0.19 21.34
N GLN A 250 -14.98 -0.38 20.31
CA GLN A 250 -13.73 -1.13 20.46
C GLN A 250 -12.58 -0.24 20.92
N GLN A 251 -12.52 1.02 20.45
CA GLN A 251 -11.47 1.97 20.84
C GLN A 251 -11.58 2.44 22.30
N LYS A 252 -12.74 2.31 22.94
CA LYS A 252 -12.94 2.62 24.37
C LYS A 252 -12.38 1.53 25.30
N LYS A 253 -11.98 0.37 24.78
CA LYS A 253 -11.43 -0.73 25.60
C LYS A 253 -10.00 -0.41 26.05
N PRO A 254 -9.58 -0.85 27.27
CA PRO A 254 -8.23 -0.58 27.73
C PRO A 254 -7.18 -1.21 26.82
N LYS A 255 -6.03 -0.54 26.71
CA LYS A 255 -4.92 -0.89 25.82
C LYS A 255 -4.47 -2.34 25.97
N ASN A 256 -4.56 -3.10 24.89
CA ASN A 256 -3.88 -4.40 24.78
C ASN A 256 -2.52 -4.23 24.08
N ASN A 257 -1.72 -3.26 24.57
CA ASN A 257 -0.53 -2.74 23.88
C ASN A 257 0.77 -3.53 24.14
N LYS A 258 0.71 -4.77 24.60
CA LYS A 258 1.93 -5.55 24.92
C LYS A 258 2.85 -5.85 23.71
N ASN A 259 2.45 -5.51 22.46
CA ASN A 259 3.18 -5.94 21.25
C ASN A 259 3.49 -4.83 20.22
N LEU A 260 3.35 -3.54 20.55
CA LEU A 260 3.57 -2.44 19.57
C LEU A 260 5.00 -1.88 19.55
N THR A 261 5.81 -2.18 20.56
CA THR A 261 7.22 -1.78 20.59
C THR A 261 8.07 -2.84 19.93
N THR A 262 8.30 -2.69 18.65
CA THR A 262 9.48 -3.29 18.00
C THR A 262 10.68 -2.40 18.32
N ARG A 263 11.66 -2.93 19.06
CA ARG A 263 13.01 -2.39 19.16
C ARG A 263 13.69 -2.37 17.80
#